data_c35637c03f7a9c9556366c3364ab108d
#
_entry.id   c35637c03f7a9c9556366c3364ab108d
#
_cell.length_a   1.000
_cell.length_b   1.000
_cell.length_c   1.000
_cell.angle_alpha   90.00
_cell.angle_beta   90.00
_cell.angle_gamma   90.00
#
_symmetry.space_group_name_H-M   'P 1'
#
loop_
_entity.id
_entity.type
_entity.pdbx_description
1 polymer ?
#
loop_
_entity_poly.entity_id
_entity_poly.type
_entity_poly.pdbx_seq_one_letter_code
_entity_poly.pdbx_strand_id
1 'polypeptide(L)'
;MKKRIYVGAGASALIAIVALAASASGAIARSGATPLPASSCQAIQNPSGKYLIASDLPLEGSGRTQTIQMGKAISYILKLHGWKAGKYTLAYQSCDDATAQAGKWDSGKCSANANAYAADASLIGFIGTFNSGCAEIEIPILNRAPNGPVGMVSPANTYVGLTHSGPGTAAGEPGKYYPTGKRNYIRIVAADDFQGAADALLTKSLGIKKVYILNDKEAYGLGVASDFRNAAKKIGITIAGFTAWDGKASSYESLAVKIKASKATGVFLGGLICENGGKLIKDLRAGTTAKLLAPDGFTPISADVQGAGGAANNMTVSVAGLPNSQLKSAGKAFVSGFTKATGKSPDPYSVYAAQAAEVIITAIATSNGSRASVAAQLFKTKVKNGILGSFSINANGDTSANPVTIYVIKGGKSTTLKVIVPPVSLVRTA
;
A
#
# COMPACT_ATOMS: atom_id res chain seq x y z
N MET A 1 83.31 -34.93 -13.47
CA MET A 1 84.36 -34.12 -14.10
C MET A 1 83.99 -32.63 -13.96
N LYS A 2 84.97 -31.87 -13.44
CA LYS A 2 85.14 -30.40 -13.50
C LYS A 2 84.01 -29.56 -12.92
N LYS A 3 84.14 -29.01 -11.69
CA LYS A 3 84.90 -27.78 -11.27
C LYS A 3 84.52 -26.56 -12.05
N ARG A 4 84.02 -25.49 -11.46
CA ARG A 4 84.62 -24.40 -10.66
C ARG A 4 83.67 -23.25 -10.76
N ILE A 5 83.57 -22.16 -10.07
CA ILE A 5 84.18 -21.47 -8.91
C ILE A 5 83.43 -20.21 -8.69
N TYR A 6 83.31 -19.79 -7.47
CA TYR A 6 82.95 -18.45 -6.87
C TYR A 6 83.12 -17.17 -7.71
N VAL A 7 82.31 -16.21 -7.46
CA VAL A 7 82.70 -14.89 -6.93
C VAL A 7 81.46 -14.20 -6.29
N GLY A 8 81.62 -13.73 -5.07
CA GLY A 8 80.62 -12.91 -4.37
C GLY A 8 80.82 -11.44 -4.68
N ALA A 9 79.81 -10.70 -4.59
CA ALA A 9 79.83 -9.24 -4.44
C ALA A 9 78.68 -8.81 -3.57
N GLY A 10 78.98 -8.21 -2.45
CA GLY A 10 78.03 -7.61 -1.54
C GLY A 10 77.37 -6.37 -2.16
N ALA A 11 76.14 -6.23 -1.90
CA ALA A 11 75.41 -4.97 -2.19
C ALA A 11 74.57 -4.60 -0.97
N SER A 12 74.84 -3.41 -0.49
CA SER A 12 74.30 -2.71 0.64
C SER A 12 72.79 -2.60 0.61
N ALA A 13 72.14 -2.96 1.71
CA ALA A 13 70.70 -2.76 1.93
C ALA A 13 70.45 -1.24 2.16
N LEU A 14 69.84 -0.59 1.21
CA LEU A 14 69.16 0.68 1.42
C LEU A 14 67.73 0.41 1.96
N ILE A 15 67.56 0.65 3.22
CA ILE A 15 66.21 0.67 3.85
C ILE A 15 65.53 1.98 3.43
N ALA A 16 64.65 1.90 2.46
CA ALA A 16 63.72 3.00 2.14
C ALA A 16 62.56 2.96 3.16
N ILE A 17 62.56 3.84 4.12
CA ILE A 17 61.42 4.12 5.00
C ILE A 17 60.37 4.81 4.14
N VAL A 18 59.37 4.07 3.68
CA VAL A 18 58.12 4.64 3.10
C VAL A 18 57.26 5.12 4.28
N ALA A 19 57.28 6.40 4.54
CA ALA A 19 56.30 7.02 5.43
C ALA A 19 54.91 6.91 4.76
N LEU A 20 54.08 5.99 5.22
CA LEU A 20 52.64 5.98 4.93
C LEU A 20 52.06 7.22 5.61
N ALA A 21 51.83 8.27 4.83
CA ALA A 21 50.93 9.34 5.21
C ALA A 21 49.51 8.76 5.18
N ALA A 22 49.01 8.35 6.34
CA ALA A 22 47.59 8.07 6.55
C ALA A 22 46.84 9.37 6.33
N SER A 23 46.37 9.61 5.12
CA SER A 23 45.34 10.62 4.84
C SER A 23 44.11 10.24 5.63
N ALA A 24 43.96 10.78 6.82
CA ALA A 24 42.70 10.82 7.54
C ALA A 24 41.72 11.61 6.65
N SER A 25 41.04 10.88 5.76
CA SER A 25 39.85 11.39 5.10
C SER A 25 38.83 11.66 6.20
N GLY A 26 38.81 12.87 6.74
CA GLY A 26 37.79 13.34 7.63
C GLY A 26 36.45 13.10 6.94
N ALA A 27 35.73 12.09 7.37
CA ALA A 27 34.36 11.90 6.98
C ALA A 27 33.64 13.17 7.41
N ILE A 28 33.39 14.08 6.46
CA ILE A 28 32.48 15.20 6.66
C ILE A 28 31.18 14.55 7.06
N ALA A 29 30.83 14.68 8.33
CA ALA A 29 29.52 14.19 8.82
C ALA A 29 28.46 14.87 7.96
N ARG A 30 27.81 14.11 7.07
CA ARG A 30 26.71 14.62 6.25
C ARG A 30 25.65 15.13 7.21
N SER A 31 25.37 16.42 7.14
CA SER A 31 24.38 17.08 8.00
C SER A 31 22.93 16.74 7.62
N GLY A 32 22.70 16.01 6.53
CA GLY A 32 21.39 15.67 5.99
C GLY A 32 21.10 14.16 5.93
N ALA A 33 19.87 13.81 5.59
CA ALA A 33 19.44 12.44 5.39
C ALA A 33 20.22 11.72 4.28
N THR A 34 20.44 10.43 4.46
CA THR A 34 21.11 9.59 3.46
C THR A 34 20.13 9.24 2.34
N PRO A 35 20.47 9.43 1.05
CA PRO A 35 19.61 8.98 -0.04
C PRO A 35 19.51 7.44 -0.09
N LEU A 36 18.28 6.95 -0.26
CA LEU A 36 18.01 5.55 -0.56
C LEU A 36 18.43 5.20 -1.99
N PRO A 37 18.59 3.89 -2.33
CA PRO A 37 19.12 3.47 -3.62
C PRO A 37 18.32 4.02 -4.81
N ALA A 38 19.01 4.66 -5.77
CA ALA A 38 18.41 5.22 -6.98
C ALA A 38 17.80 4.15 -7.91
N SER A 39 18.12 2.87 -7.72
CA SER A 39 17.52 1.76 -8.45
C SER A 39 16.03 1.57 -8.13
N SER A 40 15.58 2.06 -6.96
CA SER A 40 14.18 1.97 -6.55
C SER A 40 13.57 3.32 -6.21
N CYS A 41 14.38 4.33 -5.85
CA CYS A 41 13.87 5.56 -5.28
C CYS A 41 14.20 6.78 -6.17
N GLN A 42 13.25 7.70 -6.26
CA GLN A 42 13.43 8.99 -6.93
C GLN A 42 14.45 9.86 -6.18
N ALA A 43 14.85 10.99 -6.78
CA ALA A 43 15.72 11.94 -6.12
C ALA A 43 15.14 12.41 -4.78
N ILE A 44 16.02 12.50 -3.76
CA ILE A 44 15.62 12.95 -2.42
C ILE A 44 15.17 14.42 -2.48
N GLN A 45 14.04 14.70 -1.86
CA GLN A 45 13.52 16.05 -1.70
C GLN A 45 13.96 16.61 -0.36
N ASN A 46 14.34 17.89 -0.35
CA ASN A 46 14.93 18.58 0.81
C ASN A 46 16.14 17.82 1.43
N PRO A 47 17.23 17.59 0.70
CA PRO A 47 18.36 16.78 1.13
C PRO A 47 19.10 17.31 2.38
N SER A 48 18.85 18.55 2.78
CA SER A 48 19.34 19.13 4.05
C SER A 48 18.53 18.70 5.28
N GLY A 49 17.39 18.05 5.09
CA GLY A 49 16.60 17.50 6.20
C GLY A 49 17.40 16.40 6.93
N LYS A 50 17.39 16.44 8.26
CA LYS A 50 18.16 15.49 9.08
C LYS A 50 17.53 14.09 9.07
N TYR A 51 16.20 14.02 9.01
CA TYR A 51 15.45 12.77 9.09
C TYR A 51 14.71 12.49 7.77
N LEU A 52 14.77 11.24 7.34
CA LEU A 52 14.12 10.79 6.12
C LEU A 52 12.73 10.19 6.42
N ILE A 53 11.77 10.58 5.60
CA ILE A 53 10.52 9.85 5.40
C ILE A 53 10.61 9.21 4.01
N ALA A 54 10.29 7.91 3.90
CA ALA A 54 10.14 7.24 2.62
C ALA A 54 8.69 6.84 2.37
N SER A 55 8.32 6.72 1.10
CA SER A 55 7.14 5.98 0.67
C SER A 55 7.54 4.88 -0.30
N ASP A 56 6.87 3.73 -0.23
CA ASP A 56 7.02 2.64 -1.18
C ASP A 56 5.66 2.29 -1.79
N LEU A 57 5.56 2.47 -3.10
CA LEU A 57 4.31 2.40 -3.85
C LEU A 57 4.62 1.88 -5.26
N PRO A 58 3.74 1.10 -5.93
CA PRO A 58 3.99 0.62 -7.29
C PRO A 58 3.93 1.78 -8.28
N LEU A 59 5.08 2.26 -8.74
CA LEU A 59 5.18 3.37 -9.70
C LEU A 59 5.20 2.91 -11.16
N GLU A 60 4.99 1.61 -11.38
CA GLU A 60 4.86 0.94 -12.68
C GLU A 60 3.50 0.22 -12.79
N GLY A 61 3.11 -0.16 -14.00
CA GLY A 61 1.92 -0.96 -14.27
C GLY A 61 0.59 -0.20 -14.17
N SER A 62 -0.50 -0.94 -13.98
CA SER A 62 -1.88 -0.41 -14.04
C SER A 62 -2.23 0.56 -12.89
N GLY A 63 -1.58 0.44 -11.73
CA GLY A 63 -1.77 1.32 -10.56
C GLY A 63 -1.02 2.65 -10.64
N ARG A 64 -0.05 2.77 -11.56
CA ARG A 64 0.93 3.85 -11.63
C ARG A 64 0.36 5.26 -11.55
N THR A 65 -0.72 5.55 -12.25
CA THR A 65 -1.28 6.91 -12.30
C THR A 65 -1.77 7.37 -10.93
N GLN A 66 -2.37 6.48 -10.16
CA GLN A 66 -2.87 6.73 -8.81
C GLN A 66 -1.71 6.84 -7.80
N THR A 67 -0.76 5.92 -7.84
CA THR A 67 0.32 5.84 -6.86
C THR A 67 1.35 6.94 -7.01
N ILE A 68 1.67 7.38 -8.23
CA ILE A 68 2.45 8.61 -8.47
C ILE A 68 1.75 9.82 -7.86
N GLN A 69 0.43 9.90 -7.97
CA GLN A 69 -0.33 11.00 -7.37
C GLN A 69 -0.31 10.94 -5.84
N MET A 70 -0.31 9.75 -5.24
CA MET A 70 -0.14 9.55 -3.80
C MET A 70 1.23 10.08 -3.32
N GLY A 71 2.33 9.75 -4.01
CA GLY A 71 3.66 10.29 -3.71
C GLY A 71 3.71 11.81 -3.80
N LYS A 72 3.04 12.40 -4.81
CA LYS A 72 2.89 13.86 -4.92
C LYS A 72 2.10 14.45 -3.76
N ALA A 73 1.07 13.77 -3.27
CA ALA A 73 0.26 14.21 -2.14
C ALA A 73 1.07 14.24 -0.84
N ILE A 74 1.89 13.21 -0.60
CA ILE A 74 2.84 13.18 0.53
C ILE A 74 3.80 14.36 0.45
N SER A 75 4.47 14.54 -0.70
CA SER A 75 5.38 15.66 -0.93
C SER A 75 4.72 17.02 -0.73
N TYR A 76 3.48 17.18 -1.20
CA TYR A 76 2.72 18.41 -1.05
C TYR A 76 2.49 18.76 0.43
N ILE A 77 2.09 17.79 1.25
CA ILE A 77 1.90 18.00 2.70
C ILE A 77 3.22 18.36 3.38
N LEU A 78 4.30 17.64 3.09
CA LEU A 78 5.62 17.93 3.66
C LEU A 78 6.10 19.36 3.31
N LYS A 79 5.83 19.83 2.09
CA LYS A 79 6.09 21.21 1.67
C LYS A 79 5.25 22.23 2.44
N LEU A 80 3.96 21.95 2.66
CA LEU A 80 3.10 22.82 3.46
C LEU A 80 3.58 22.97 4.90
N HIS A 81 4.18 21.92 5.47
CA HIS A 81 4.83 21.96 6.79
C HIS A 81 6.25 22.55 6.77
N GLY A 82 6.69 23.10 5.63
CA GLY A 82 8.06 23.66 5.50
C GLY A 82 9.16 22.63 5.75
N TRP A 83 8.90 21.35 5.44
CA TRP A 83 9.82 20.23 5.69
C TRP A 83 10.18 20.05 7.17
N LYS A 84 9.22 20.27 8.07
CA LYS A 84 9.44 20.19 9.52
C LYS A 84 8.35 19.35 10.20
N ALA A 85 8.76 18.66 11.27
CA ALA A 85 7.90 18.03 12.25
C ALA A 85 8.32 18.51 13.64
N GLY A 86 7.67 19.55 14.15
CA GLY A 86 8.12 20.27 15.34
C GLY A 86 9.55 20.79 15.18
N LYS A 87 10.47 20.33 16.04
CA LYS A 87 11.90 20.71 15.98
C LYS A 87 12.74 19.93 14.93
N TYR A 88 12.17 18.90 14.31
CA TYR A 88 12.88 18.02 13.39
C TYR A 88 12.74 18.48 11.95
N THR A 89 13.86 18.52 11.20
CA THR A 89 13.89 18.79 9.76
C THR A 89 13.81 17.50 8.99
N LEU A 90 12.97 17.50 7.95
CA LEU A 90 12.58 16.31 7.19
C LEU A 90 13.10 16.33 5.77
N ALA A 91 13.50 15.19 5.26
CA ALA A 91 13.67 14.88 3.85
C ALA A 91 12.63 13.86 3.43
N TYR A 92 12.38 13.72 2.13
CA TYR A 92 11.44 12.75 1.59
C TYR A 92 11.98 12.06 0.35
N GLN A 93 11.74 10.77 0.24
CA GLN A 93 12.05 9.99 -0.94
C GLN A 93 10.91 9.06 -1.31
N SER A 94 10.45 9.16 -2.56
CA SER A 94 9.43 8.27 -3.11
C SER A 94 10.12 7.10 -3.77
N CYS A 95 9.78 5.90 -3.37
CA CYS A 95 10.33 4.65 -3.88
C CYS A 95 9.27 3.82 -4.59
N ASP A 96 9.71 2.89 -5.41
CA ASP A 96 8.93 2.04 -6.28
C ASP A 96 9.09 0.58 -5.85
N ASP A 97 8.00 -0.07 -5.49
CA ASP A 97 7.93 -1.51 -5.18
C ASP A 97 7.54 -2.38 -6.38
N ALA A 98 7.27 -1.75 -7.54
CA ALA A 98 6.93 -2.46 -8.77
C ALA A 98 8.15 -2.68 -9.67
N THR A 99 8.01 -3.61 -10.60
CA THR A 99 8.95 -3.79 -11.70
C THR A 99 8.22 -3.66 -13.03
N ALA A 100 8.88 -3.11 -14.05
CA ALA A 100 8.31 -3.00 -15.39
C ALA A 100 7.95 -4.38 -15.97
N GLN A 101 8.72 -5.41 -15.63
CA GLN A 101 8.48 -6.78 -16.07
C GLN A 101 7.22 -7.38 -15.44
N ALA A 102 6.99 -7.16 -14.15
CA ALA A 102 5.79 -7.64 -13.47
C ALA A 102 4.56 -6.76 -13.77
N GLY A 103 4.76 -5.46 -14.06
CA GLY A 103 3.68 -4.49 -14.24
C GLY A 103 2.85 -4.26 -12.98
N LYS A 104 3.39 -4.65 -11.83
CA LYS A 104 2.79 -4.56 -10.49
C LYS A 104 3.89 -4.61 -9.42
N TRP A 105 3.51 -4.53 -8.14
CA TRP A 105 4.42 -4.78 -7.03
C TRP A 105 5.16 -6.13 -7.19
N ASP A 106 6.41 -6.17 -6.76
CA ASP A 106 7.28 -7.35 -6.86
C ASP A 106 7.86 -7.70 -5.49
N SER A 107 7.73 -8.97 -5.11
CA SER A 107 8.13 -9.45 -3.78
C SER A 107 9.62 -9.30 -3.50
N GLY A 108 10.46 -9.52 -4.52
CA GLY A 108 11.91 -9.33 -4.41
C GLY A 108 12.25 -7.87 -4.19
N LYS A 109 11.58 -6.96 -4.92
CA LYS A 109 11.80 -5.53 -4.80
C LYS A 109 11.31 -4.98 -3.46
N CYS A 110 10.10 -5.39 -2.98
CA CYS A 110 9.63 -5.07 -1.64
C CYS A 110 10.64 -5.49 -0.56
N SER A 111 11.19 -6.71 -0.65
CA SER A 111 12.20 -7.20 0.29
C SER A 111 13.50 -6.39 0.23
N ALA A 112 14.00 -6.10 -0.98
CA ALA A 112 15.22 -5.32 -1.16
C ALA A 112 15.06 -3.88 -0.63
N ASN A 113 13.94 -3.25 -0.94
CA ASN A 113 13.59 -1.92 -0.47
C ASN A 113 13.50 -1.87 1.05
N ALA A 114 12.74 -2.78 1.67
CA ALA A 114 12.58 -2.84 3.13
C ALA A 114 13.92 -3.02 3.86
N ASN A 115 14.85 -3.82 3.33
CA ASN A 115 16.18 -3.96 3.89
C ASN A 115 17.00 -2.66 3.78
N ALA A 116 16.91 -1.94 2.66
CA ALA A 116 17.55 -0.65 2.52
C ALA A 116 16.98 0.38 3.51
N TYR A 117 15.64 0.41 3.68
CA TYR A 117 14.97 1.28 4.67
C TYR A 117 15.38 0.95 6.09
N ALA A 118 15.45 -0.34 6.44
CA ALA A 118 15.87 -0.78 7.77
C ALA A 118 17.31 -0.36 8.09
N ALA A 119 18.21 -0.42 7.10
CA ALA A 119 19.62 -0.08 7.24
C ALA A 119 19.89 1.42 7.36
N ASP A 120 19.05 2.29 6.76
CA ASP A 120 19.27 3.74 6.77
C ASP A 120 18.85 4.36 8.09
N ALA A 121 19.83 4.71 8.95
CA ALA A 121 19.58 5.30 10.26
C ALA A 121 18.86 6.66 10.23
N SER A 122 18.87 7.38 9.11
CA SER A 122 18.16 8.66 8.96
C SER A 122 16.65 8.48 8.74
N LEU A 123 16.22 7.30 8.26
CA LEU A 123 14.82 6.99 8.00
C LEU A 123 14.10 6.71 9.33
N ILE A 124 13.16 7.58 9.71
CA ILE A 124 12.41 7.47 10.96
C ILE A 124 10.90 7.32 10.78
N GLY A 125 10.40 7.42 9.55
CA GLY A 125 9.00 7.28 9.23
C GLY A 125 8.79 6.72 7.83
N PHE A 126 7.73 5.92 7.65
CA PHE A 126 7.44 5.24 6.40
C PHE A 126 5.95 5.34 6.05
N ILE A 127 5.65 5.66 4.81
CA ILE A 127 4.28 5.75 4.28
C ILE A 127 4.12 4.74 3.15
N GLY A 128 3.39 3.69 3.39
CA GLY A 128 3.22 2.59 2.44
C GLY A 128 2.73 1.32 3.16
N THR A 129 2.62 0.26 2.44
CA THR A 129 2.66 0.17 0.97
C THR A 129 1.27 0.41 0.36
N PHE A 130 1.15 0.29 -0.97
CA PHE A 130 -0.17 0.28 -1.61
C PHE A 130 -0.77 -1.13 -1.55
N ASN A 131 -0.01 -2.13 -1.99
CA ASN A 131 -0.45 -3.52 -2.03
C ASN A 131 -0.15 -4.25 -0.71
N SER A 132 -1.13 -4.98 -0.19
CA SER A 132 -1.00 -5.69 1.09
C SER A 132 0.04 -6.80 1.05
N GLY A 133 0.26 -7.48 -0.09
CA GLY A 133 1.30 -8.49 -0.23
C GLY A 133 2.72 -7.92 -0.06
N CYS A 134 2.98 -6.68 -0.49
CA CYS A 134 4.24 -5.99 -0.20
C CYS A 134 4.35 -5.67 1.30
N ALA A 135 3.26 -5.21 1.94
CA ALA A 135 3.24 -4.93 3.38
C ALA A 135 3.55 -6.18 4.23
N GLU A 136 3.09 -7.37 3.83
CA GLU A 136 3.43 -8.64 4.49
C GLU A 136 4.94 -8.88 4.57
N ILE A 137 5.68 -8.42 3.56
CA ILE A 137 7.14 -8.55 3.47
C ILE A 137 7.83 -7.45 4.27
N GLU A 138 7.38 -6.21 4.12
CA GLU A 138 8.06 -5.05 4.70
C GLU A 138 7.84 -4.88 6.19
N ILE A 139 6.62 -5.13 6.69
CA ILE A 139 6.32 -4.97 8.12
C ILE A 139 7.31 -5.73 9.02
N PRO A 140 7.57 -7.05 8.82
CA PRO A 140 8.47 -7.79 9.69
C PRO A 140 9.94 -7.40 9.55
N ILE A 141 10.38 -6.91 8.37
CA ILE A 141 11.73 -6.39 8.18
C ILE A 141 11.90 -5.08 8.93
N LEU A 142 10.97 -4.13 8.74
CA LEU A 142 10.99 -2.83 9.42
C LEU A 142 10.70 -2.95 10.92
N ASN A 143 10.01 -4.00 11.35
CA ASN A 143 9.80 -4.31 12.76
C ASN A 143 11.10 -4.66 13.48
N ARG A 144 12.03 -5.35 12.81
CA ARG A 144 13.36 -5.75 13.32
C ARG A 144 14.47 -4.78 12.95
N ALA A 145 14.15 -3.61 12.41
CA ALA A 145 15.14 -2.66 11.96
C ALA A 145 16.13 -2.29 13.09
N PRO A 146 17.44 -2.14 12.80
CA PRO A 146 18.42 -1.66 13.76
C PRO A 146 17.97 -0.32 14.38
N ASN A 147 18.30 -0.10 15.64
CA ASN A 147 17.92 1.10 16.40
C ASN A 147 16.41 1.27 16.64
N GLY A 148 15.64 0.20 16.49
CA GLY A 148 14.21 0.14 16.78
C GLY A 148 13.31 0.07 15.54
N PRO A 149 12.07 -0.38 15.73
CA PRO A 149 11.14 -0.56 14.62
C PRO A 149 10.84 0.76 13.91
N VAL A 150 10.82 0.72 12.57
CA VAL A 150 10.36 1.86 11.77
C VAL A 150 8.84 1.91 11.79
N GLY A 151 8.28 3.06 12.19
CA GLY A 151 6.84 3.28 12.18
C GLY A 151 6.30 3.39 10.74
N MET A 152 5.27 2.60 10.43
CA MET A 152 4.62 2.53 9.12
C MET A 152 3.18 3.04 9.18
N VAL A 153 2.80 3.88 8.23
CA VAL A 153 1.41 4.34 8.03
C VAL A 153 0.97 3.97 6.63
N SER A 154 0.04 3.03 6.50
CA SER A 154 -0.52 2.72 5.18
C SER A 154 -1.75 3.56 4.87
N PRO A 155 -1.75 4.22 3.70
CA PRO A 155 -2.93 4.89 3.17
C PRO A 155 -3.85 3.96 2.37
N ALA A 156 -3.50 2.70 2.14
CA ALA A 156 -4.17 1.86 1.16
C ALA A 156 -4.27 0.36 1.48
N ASN A 157 -3.42 -0.20 2.37
CA ASN A 157 -3.50 -1.63 2.66
C ASN A 157 -4.77 -1.98 3.45
N THR A 158 -5.57 -2.87 2.92
CA THR A 158 -6.86 -3.26 3.51
C THR A 158 -6.89 -4.68 4.07
N TYR A 159 -5.94 -5.54 3.70
CA TYR A 159 -5.91 -6.93 4.17
C TYR A 159 -5.96 -7.05 5.69
N VAL A 160 -6.95 -7.80 6.18
CA VAL A 160 -7.22 -7.98 7.61
C VAL A 160 -6.03 -8.54 8.37
N GLY A 161 -5.35 -9.54 7.79
CA GLY A 161 -4.24 -10.26 8.40
C GLY A 161 -3.05 -9.41 8.85
N LEU A 162 -2.90 -8.19 8.32
CA LEU A 162 -1.85 -7.27 8.72
C LEU A 162 -2.00 -6.76 10.17
N THR A 163 -3.22 -6.73 10.71
CA THR A 163 -3.52 -6.13 12.02
C THR A 163 -4.30 -7.04 12.97
N HIS A 164 -5.18 -7.88 12.45
CA HIS A 164 -5.98 -8.81 13.26
C HIS A 164 -6.37 -10.05 12.46
N SER A 165 -6.95 -11.06 13.10
CA SER A 165 -7.40 -12.29 12.45
C SER A 165 -8.85 -12.15 11.98
N GLY A 166 -9.18 -12.84 10.89
CA GLY A 166 -10.52 -12.84 10.29
C GLY A 166 -10.71 -14.00 9.30
N PRO A 167 -11.87 -14.06 8.61
CA PRO A 167 -12.23 -15.19 7.74
C PRO A 167 -11.28 -15.48 6.58
N GLY A 168 -10.49 -14.49 6.13
CA GLY A 168 -9.56 -14.61 5.02
C GLY A 168 -8.09 -14.66 5.43
N THR A 169 -7.79 -14.68 6.74
CA THR A 169 -6.41 -14.60 7.22
C THR A 169 -5.73 -15.96 7.30
N ALA A 170 -4.41 -15.98 7.14
CA ALA A 170 -3.59 -17.18 7.26
C ALA A 170 -3.22 -17.48 8.72
N ALA A 171 -2.77 -18.71 8.98
CA ALA A 171 -2.29 -19.10 10.29
C ALA A 171 -1.11 -18.25 10.77
N GLY A 172 -1.10 -17.88 12.05
CA GLY A 172 -0.06 -17.06 12.66
C GLY A 172 -0.20 -15.55 12.43
N GLU A 173 -1.18 -15.10 11.64
CA GLU A 173 -1.49 -13.67 11.46
C GLU A 173 -2.34 -13.13 12.62
N PRO A 174 -2.06 -11.89 12.98
CA PRO A 174 -1.04 -10.95 12.51
C PRO A 174 0.33 -11.14 13.18
N GLY A 175 0.46 -12.06 14.15
CA GLY A 175 1.66 -12.20 15.00
C GLY A 175 2.96 -12.37 14.23
N LYS A 176 2.93 -13.11 13.11
CA LYS A 176 4.11 -13.35 12.25
C LYS A 176 4.76 -12.06 11.71
N TYR A 177 3.99 -10.96 11.59
CA TYR A 177 4.49 -9.69 11.09
C TYR A 177 5.19 -8.83 12.14
N TYR A 178 5.04 -9.18 13.42
CA TYR A 178 5.58 -8.40 14.55
C TYR A 178 6.55 -9.23 15.41
N PRO A 179 7.69 -9.69 14.85
CA PRO A 179 8.59 -10.62 15.53
C PRO A 179 9.24 -10.07 16.80
N THR A 180 9.25 -8.74 17.01
CA THR A 180 9.71 -8.12 18.26
C THR A 180 8.64 -8.08 19.35
N GLY A 181 7.43 -8.57 19.08
CA GLY A 181 6.26 -8.45 19.96
C GLY A 181 5.67 -7.04 20.05
N LYS A 182 6.27 -6.04 19.38
CA LYS A 182 5.78 -4.66 19.34
C LYS A 182 5.28 -4.32 17.96
N ARG A 183 4.12 -3.69 17.87
CA ARG A 183 3.54 -3.27 16.59
C ARG A 183 4.20 -1.98 16.09
N ASN A 184 4.43 -1.89 14.78
CA ASN A 184 5.02 -0.73 14.12
C ASN A 184 4.20 -0.25 12.90
N TYR A 185 3.07 -0.88 12.63
CA TYR A 185 2.25 -0.63 11.45
C TYR A 185 0.83 -0.20 11.85
N ILE A 186 0.35 0.86 11.22
CA ILE A 186 -1.04 1.31 11.28
C ILE A 186 -1.60 1.53 9.88
N ARG A 187 -2.92 1.44 9.73
CA ARG A 187 -3.63 1.86 8.51
C ARG A 187 -4.66 2.94 8.81
N ILE A 188 -4.88 3.82 7.86
CA ILE A 188 -5.88 4.88 7.98
C ILE A 188 -7.07 4.70 7.03
N VAL A 189 -7.17 3.54 6.40
CA VAL A 189 -8.28 3.07 5.56
C VAL A 189 -9.05 1.97 6.27
N ALA A 190 -10.31 1.76 5.88
CA ALA A 190 -11.10 0.62 6.35
C ALA A 190 -10.43 -0.70 5.94
N ALA A 191 -10.45 -1.69 6.83
CA ALA A 191 -9.98 -3.03 6.50
C ALA A 191 -11.01 -3.81 5.66
N ASP A 192 -10.57 -4.93 5.04
CA ASP A 192 -11.37 -5.74 4.13
C ASP A 192 -12.62 -6.34 4.75
N ASP A 193 -12.64 -6.57 6.06
CA ASP A 193 -13.83 -7.03 6.78
C ASP A 193 -14.96 -5.99 6.72
N PHE A 194 -14.63 -4.69 6.79
CA PHE A 194 -15.58 -3.61 6.54
C PHE A 194 -15.91 -3.49 5.05
N GLN A 195 -14.94 -3.58 4.15
CA GLN A 195 -15.18 -3.47 2.72
C GLN A 195 -16.03 -4.64 2.21
N GLY A 196 -15.70 -5.88 2.56
CA GLY A 196 -16.50 -7.05 2.20
C GLY A 196 -17.92 -7.00 2.75
N ALA A 197 -18.12 -6.46 3.98
CA ALA A 197 -19.44 -6.22 4.53
C ALA A 197 -20.23 -5.15 3.77
N ALA A 198 -19.56 -4.05 3.33
CA ALA A 198 -20.17 -3.02 2.49
C ALA A 198 -20.62 -3.57 1.14
N ASP A 199 -19.76 -4.39 0.51
CA ASP A 199 -20.06 -5.03 -0.77
C ASP A 199 -21.18 -6.06 -0.65
N ALA A 200 -21.29 -6.77 0.47
CA ALA A 200 -22.41 -7.66 0.75
C ALA A 200 -23.74 -6.89 0.88
N LEU A 201 -23.72 -5.76 1.59
CA LEU A 201 -24.89 -4.86 1.69
C LEU A 201 -25.26 -4.27 0.32
N LEU A 202 -24.28 -3.87 -0.48
CA LEU A 202 -24.50 -3.46 -1.87
C LEU A 202 -25.16 -4.57 -2.68
N THR A 203 -24.60 -5.78 -2.64
CA THR A 203 -25.10 -6.97 -3.35
C THR A 203 -26.59 -7.21 -3.04
N LYS A 204 -26.94 -7.17 -1.75
CA LYS A 204 -28.35 -7.28 -1.32
C LYS A 204 -29.21 -6.15 -1.84
N SER A 205 -28.72 -4.91 -1.82
CA SER A 205 -29.46 -3.73 -2.30
C SER A 205 -29.69 -3.73 -3.83
N LEU A 206 -28.85 -4.44 -4.57
CA LEU A 206 -28.98 -4.66 -6.02
C LEU A 206 -29.94 -5.81 -6.37
N GLY A 207 -30.57 -6.44 -5.38
CA GLY A 207 -31.48 -7.59 -5.55
C GLY A 207 -30.79 -8.91 -5.89
N ILE A 208 -29.47 -8.99 -5.72
CA ILE A 208 -28.68 -10.20 -6.00
C ILE A 208 -28.85 -11.17 -4.84
N LYS A 209 -29.54 -12.29 -5.09
CA LYS A 209 -29.78 -13.34 -4.09
C LYS A 209 -28.75 -14.47 -4.15
N LYS A 210 -28.04 -14.59 -5.27
CA LYS A 210 -27.05 -15.64 -5.53
C LYS A 210 -25.82 -15.04 -6.22
N VAL A 211 -24.65 -15.18 -5.60
CA VAL A 211 -23.39 -14.58 -6.06
C VAL A 211 -22.32 -15.66 -6.27
N TYR A 212 -21.55 -15.53 -7.33
CA TYR A 212 -20.30 -16.27 -7.55
C TYR A 212 -19.12 -15.41 -7.11
N ILE A 213 -18.19 -15.97 -6.37
CA ILE A 213 -17.05 -15.23 -5.83
C ILE A 213 -15.78 -15.72 -6.51
N LEU A 214 -15.01 -14.79 -7.02
CA LEU A 214 -13.68 -15.02 -7.57
C LEU A 214 -12.62 -14.41 -6.65
N ASN A 215 -11.40 -14.98 -6.66
CA ASN A 215 -10.23 -14.38 -6.04
C ASN A 215 -8.98 -14.60 -6.90
N ASP A 216 -7.95 -13.76 -6.74
CA ASP A 216 -6.69 -13.81 -7.50
C ASP A 216 -5.57 -14.61 -6.81
N LYS A 217 -5.85 -15.25 -5.68
CA LYS A 217 -4.90 -15.97 -4.81
C LYS A 217 -3.93 -15.06 -4.03
N GLU A 218 -3.88 -13.77 -4.30
CA GLU A 218 -3.12 -12.82 -3.49
C GLU A 218 -3.72 -12.78 -2.07
N ALA A 219 -2.91 -12.47 -1.06
CA ALA A 219 -3.40 -12.38 0.33
C ALA A 219 -4.58 -11.41 0.45
N TYR A 220 -4.47 -10.22 -0.18
CA TYR A 220 -5.54 -9.25 -0.26
C TYR A 220 -6.79 -9.81 -0.95
N GLY A 221 -6.66 -10.31 -2.18
CA GLY A 221 -7.83 -10.72 -2.96
C GLY A 221 -8.55 -11.93 -2.40
N LEU A 222 -7.82 -12.92 -1.86
CA LEU A 222 -8.39 -14.04 -1.12
C LEU A 222 -9.04 -13.57 0.19
N GLY A 223 -8.42 -12.62 0.88
CA GLY A 223 -8.90 -12.00 2.11
C GLY A 223 -10.24 -11.32 1.91
N VAL A 224 -10.31 -10.30 1.05
CA VAL A 224 -11.53 -9.52 0.80
C VAL A 224 -12.67 -10.39 0.22
N ALA A 225 -12.33 -11.40 -0.63
CA ALA A 225 -13.31 -12.38 -1.12
C ALA A 225 -13.89 -13.23 0.02
N SER A 226 -13.08 -13.60 1.00
CA SER A 226 -13.51 -14.40 2.16
C SER A 226 -14.35 -13.56 3.13
N ASP A 227 -13.98 -12.31 3.37
CA ASP A 227 -14.73 -11.36 4.19
C ASP A 227 -16.09 -11.05 3.55
N PHE A 228 -16.11 -10.78 2.24
CA PHE A 228 -17.34 -10.63 1.48
C PHE A 228 -18.23 -11.88 1.59
N ARG A 229 -17.67 -13.10 1.39
CA ARG A 229 -18.39 -14.37 1.52
C ARG A 229 -19.01 -14.52 2.89
N ASN A 230 -18.27 -14.22 3.94
CA ASN A 230 -18.74 -14.29 5.32
C ASN A 230 -19.92 -13.34 5.57
N ALA A 231 -19.77 -12.07 5.20
CA ALA A 231 -20.81 -11.07 5.33
C ALA A 231 -22.04 -11.38 4.47
N ALA A 232 -21.86 -11.85 3.23
CA ALA A 232 -22.94 -12.22 2.32
C ALA A 232 -23.79 -13.38 2.89
N LYS A 233 -23.15 -14.41 3.44
CA LYS A 233 -23.85 -15.52 4.13
C LYS A 233 -24.68 -15.03 5.31
N LYS A 234 -24.12 -14.15 6.16
CA LYS A 234 -24.83 -13.60 7.34
C LYS A 234 -26.12 -12.87 6.98
N ILE A 235 -26.18 -12.27 5.78
CA ILE A 235 -27.38 -11.51 5.33
C ILE A 235 -28.26 -12.29 4.35
N GLY A 236 -28.05 -13.62 4.23
CA GLY A 236 -28.88 -14.54 3.47
C GLY A 236 -28.61 -14.57 1.95
N ILE A 237 -27.44 -14.16 1.49
CA ILE A 237 -27.04 -14.28 0.08
C ILE A 237 -26.44 -15.68 -0.15
N THR A 238 -26.96 -16.41 -1.13
CA THR A 238 -26.46 -17.73 -1.51
C THR A 238 -25.14 -17.61 -2.25
N ILE A 239 -24.12 -18.37 -1.82
CA ILE A 239 -22.82 -18.45 -2.51
C ILE A 239 -22.89 -19.58 -3.53
N ALA A 240 -22.86 -19.22 -4.81
CA ALA A 240 -22.93 -20.15 -5.95
C ALA A 240 -21.62 -20.86 -6.24
N GLY A 241 -20.50 -20.24 -5.84
CA GLY A 241 -19.15 -20.78 -5.98
C GLY A 241 -18.11 -19.83 -5.41
N PHE A 242 -16.93 -20.38 -5.13
CA PHE A 242 -15.77 -19.64 -4.65
C PHE A 242 -14.55 -20.23 -5.38
N THR A 243 -13.97 -19.49 -6.33
CA THR A 243 -12.94 -20.00 -7.24
C THR A 243 -11.87 -18.97 -7.47
N ALA A 244 -10.61 -19.40 -7.54
CA ALA A 244 -9.52 -18.52 -7.94
C ALA A 244 -9.46 -18.37 -9.48
N TRP A 245 -8.98 -17.21 -9.94
CA TRP A 245 -8.51 -17.05 -11.32
C TRP A 245 -6.99 -17.02 -11.37
N ASP A 246 -6.43 -17.31 -12.53
CA ASP A 246 -5.00 -17.18 -12.81
C ASP A 246 -4.74 -15.88 -13.57
N GLY A 247 -4.00 -14.95 -12.98
CA GLY A 247 -3.63 -13.68 -13.60
C GLY A 247 -2.82 -13.80 -14.90
N LYS A 248 -2.32 -15.00 -15.22
CA LYS A 248 -1.56 -15.28 -16.44
C LYS A 248 -2.38 -16.02 -17.52
N ALA A 249 -3.65 -16.33 -17.24
CA ALA A 249 -4.48 -17.06 -18.19
C ALA A 249 -4.75 -16.24 -19.45
N SER A 250 -4.69 -16.91 -20.59
CA SER A 250 -5.01 -16.32 -21.91
C SER A 250 -6.52 -16.18 -22.17
N SER A 251 -7.38 -16.91 -21.43
CA SER A 251 -8.85 -16.87 -21.53
C SER A 251 -9.51 -17.24 -20.21
N TYR A 252 -10.65 -16.61 -19.92
CA TYR A 252 -11.55 -16.90 -18.80
C TYR A 252 -12.93 -17.38 -19.25
N GLU A 253 -13.08 -17.80 -20.52
CA GLU A 253 -14.36 -18.28 -21.07
C GLU A 253 -14.92 -19.49 -20.29
N SER A 254 -14.06 -20.46 -19.96
CA SER A 254 -14.46 -21.62 -19.16
C SER A 254 -14.99 -21.23 -17.78
N LEU A 255 -14.40 -20.19 -17.18
CA LEU A 255 -14.86 -19.62 -15.93
C LEU A 255 -16.23 -18.93 -16.08
N ALA A 256 -16.42 -18.18 -17.17
CA ALA A 256 -17.71 -17.55 -17.49
C ALA A 256 -18.82 -18.61 -17.70
N VAL A 257 -18.54 -19.72 -18.40
CA VAL A 257 -19.45 -20.85 -18.57
C VAL A 257 -19.83 -21.46 -17.20
N LYS A 258 -18.85 -21.69 -16.33
CA LYS A 258 -19.09 -22.20 -14.97
C LYS A 258 -19.97 -21.27 -14.15
N ILE A 259 -19.72 -19.96 -14.23
CA ILE A 259 -20.53 -18.94 -13.54
C ILE A 259 -21.97 -18.94 -14.10
N LYS A 260 -22.15 -18.97 -15.41
CA LYS A 260 -23.47 -19.04 -16.05
C LYS A 260 -24.24 -20.29 -15.62
N ALA A 261 -23.60 -21.46 -15.62
CA ALA A 261 -24.18 -22.73 -15.18
C ALA A 261 -24.61 -22.70 -13.70
N SER A 262 -23.92 -21.94 -12.87
CA SER A 262 -24.24 -21.77 -11.45
C SER A 262 -25.52 -20.97 -11.20
N LYS A 263 -26.06 -20.29 -12.23
CA LYS A 263 -27.21 -19.37 -12.15
C LYS A 263 -27.00 -18.22 -11.14
N ALA A 264 -25.76 -17.81 -10.90
CA ALA A 264 -25.43 -16.62 -10.12
C ALA A 264 -25.87 -15.37 -10.90
N THR A 265 -26.49 -14.40 -10.22
CA THR A 265 -26.91 -13.11 -10.79
C THR A 265 -25.93 -11.98 -10.49
N GLY A 266 -24.92 -12.25 -9.68
CA GLY A 266 -23.78 -11.38 -9.40
C GLY A 266 -22.48 -12.16 -9.35
N VAL A 267 -21.38 -11.48 -9.66
CA VAL A 267 -20.00 -11.98 -9.53
C VAL A 267 -19.19 -10.96 -8.74
N PHE A 268 -18.58 -11.40 -7.66
CA PHE A 268 -17.63 -10.59 -6.89
C PHE A 268 -16.20 -10.93 -7.33
N LEU A 269 -15.42 -9.92 -7.67
CA LEU A 269 -14.06 -10.04 -8.22
C LEU A 269 -13.02 -9.68 -7.14
N GLY A 270 -12.84 -10.51 -6.12
CA GLY A 270 -11.88 -10.26 -5.04
C GLY A 270 -10.43 -10.37 -5.50
N GLY A 271 -9.81 -9.25 -5.85
CA GLY A 271 -8.42 -9.23 -6.31
C GLY A 271 -8.01 -7.92 -6.97
N LEU A 272 -6.93 -7.96 -7.73
CA LEU A 272 -6.27 -6.80 -8.30
C LEU A 272 -6.50 -6.68 -9.81
N ILE A 273 -6.72 -5.46 -10.30
CA ILE A 273 -6.83 -5.18 -11.75
C ILE A 273 -5.55 -5.60 -12.51
N CYS A 274 -4.37 -5.49 -11.87
CA CYS A 274 -3.09 -5.92 -12.45
C CYS A 274 -2.95 -7.45 -12.59
N GLU A 275 -3.83 -8.24 -11.96
CA GLU A 275 -3.92 -9.69 -12.17
C GLU A 275 -4.82 -10.04 -13.38
N ASN A 276 -4.55 -9.38 -14.51
CA ASN A 276 -5.28 -9.56 -15.77
C ASN A 276 -6.79 -9.26 -15.68
N GLY A 277 -7.17 -8.37 -14.74
CA GLY A 277 -8.56 -8.04 -14.43
C GLY A 277 -9.33 -7.49 -15.63
N GLY A 278 -8.67 -6.72 -16.50
CA GLY A 278 -9.29 -6.19 -17.72
C GLY A 278 -9.78 -7.30 -18.67
N LYS A 279 -8.98 -8.33 -18.88
CA LYS A 279 -9.38 -9.51 -19.67
C LYS A 279 -10.45 -10.33 -18.96
N LEU A 280 -10.30 -10.52 -17.63
CA LEU A 280 -11.30 -11.20 -16.83
C LEU A 280 -12.69 -10.54 -17.00
N ILE A 281 -12.78 -9.22 -16.89
CA ILE A 281 -14.03 -8.46 -17.09
C ILE A 281 -14.59 -8.71 -18.49
N LYS A 282 -13.76 -8.63 -19.54
CA LYS A 282 -14.19 -8.87 -20.93
C LYS A 282 -14.81 -10.26 -21.12
N ASP A 283 -14.09 -11.29 -20.71
CA ASP A 283 -14.52 -12.68 -20.93
C ASP A 283 -15.78 -13.02 -20.10
N LEU A 284 -15.86 -12.51 -18.87
CA LEU A 284 -17.07 -12.66 -18.05
C LEU A 284 -18.27 -11.97 -18.68
N ARG A 285 -18.13 -10.75 -19.22
CA ARG A 285 -19.23 -10.05 -19.89
C ARG A 285 -19.69 -10.73 -21.17
N ALA A 286 -18.77 -11.38 -21.90
CA ALA A 286 -19.13 -12.16 -23.09
C ALA A 286 -19.91 -13.43 -22.72
N GLY A 287 -19.61 -14.06 -21.58
CA GLY A 287 -20.18 -15.36 -21.21
C GLY A 287 -21.32 -15.33 -20.19
N THR A 288 -21.56 -14.21 -19.47
CA THR A 288 -22.62 -14.12 -18.46
C THR A 288 -23.24 -12.72 -18.38
N THR A 289 -24.53 -12.66 -18.03
CA THR A 289 -25.26 -11.40 -17.75
C THR A 289 -25.23 -10.99 -16.27
N ALA A 290 -24.50 -11.73 -15.43
CA ALA A 290 -24.38 -11.44 -14.00
C ALA A 290 -23.76 -10.06 -13.78
N LYS A 291 -24.22 -9.32 -12.75
CA LYS A 291 -23.65 -8.03 -12.37
C LYS A 291 -22.26 -8.24 -11.80
N LEU A 292 -21.29 -7.44 -12.25
CA LEU A 292 -19.92 -7.48 -11.73
C LEU A 292 -19.74 -6.48 -10.60
N LEU A 293 -19.18 -6.94 -9.50
CA LEU A 293 -18.82 -6.14 -8.33
C LEU A 293 -17.34 -6.39 -8.02
N ALA A 294 -16.58 -5.35 -7.77
CA ALA A 294 -15.17 -5.47 -7.43
C ALA A 294 -14.82 -4.59 -6.22
N PRO A 295 -13.85 -4.99 -5.41
CA PRO A 295 -13.28 -4.16 -4.36
C PRO A 295 -12.24 -3.19 -4.91
N ASP A 296 -11.58 -2.45 -4.03
CA ASP A 296 -10.63 -1.38 -4.37
C ASP A 296 -9.34 -1.84 -5.08
N GLY A 297 -9.04 -3.12 -5.08
CA GLY A 297 -7.98 -3.67 -5.95
C GLY A 297 -8.23 -3.46 -7.45
N PHE A 298 -9.47 -3.10 -7.84
CA PHE A 298 -9.83 -2.65 -9.18
C PHE A 298 -9.76 -1.11 -9.28
N THR A 299 -8.72 -0.52 -8.69
CA THR A 299 -8.39 0.91 -8.84
C THR A 299 -6.98 1.09 -9.42
N PRO A 300 -6.74 2.21 -10.13
CA PRO A 300 -7.70 3.27 -10.48
C PRO A 300 -8.78 2.77 -11.45
N ILE A 301 -10.03 3.21 -11.27
CA ILE A 301 -11.17 2.76 -12.10
C ILE A 301 -10.93 3.02 -13.61
N SER A 302 -10.07 3.99 -13.94
CA SER A 302 -9.63 4.21 -15.32
C SER A 302 -8.89 3.00 -15.92
N ALA A 303 -8.23 2.19 -15.10
CA ALA A 303 -7.56 0.97 -15.56
C ALA A 303 -8.57 -0.13 -15.97
N ASP A 304 -9.72 -0.22 -15.25
CA ASP A 304 -10.81 -1.12 -15.64
C ASP A 304 -11.36 -0.75 -17.03
N VAL A 305 -11.58 0.55 -17.24
CA VAL A 305 -12.07 1.08 -18.52
C VAL A 305 -11.03 0.87 -19.63
N GLN A 306 -9.77 1.14 -19.35
CA GLN A 306 -8.69 0.94 -20.31
C GLN A 306 -8.53 -0.55 -20.69
N GLY A 307 -8.55 -1.42 -19.67
CA GLY A 307 -8.35 -2.87 -19.86
C GLY A 307 -9.56 -3.58 -20.45
N ALA A 308 -10.78 -3.22 -20.05
CA ALA A 308 -11.99 -3.92 -20.43
C ALA A 308 -12.87 -3.18 -21.45
N GLY A 309 -12.64 -1.89 -21.69
CA GLY A 309 -13.46 -1.07 -22.58
C GLY A 309 -14.93 -1.03 -22.15
N GLY A 310 -15.84 -1.16 -23.10
CA GLY A 310 -17.29 -1.19 -22.85
C GLY A 310 -17.76 -2.30 -21.92
N ALA A 311 -16.99 -3.37 -21.77
CA ALA A 311 -17.31 -4.48 -20.85
C ALA A 311 -17.30 -4.08 -19.39
N ALA A 312 -16.57 -3.00 -19.02
CA ALA A 312 -16.58 -2.45 -17.66
C ALA A 312 -17.87 -1.67 -17.33
N ASN A 313 -18.72 -1.31 -18.31
CA ASN A 313 -19.93 -0.57 -18.04
C ASN A 313 -20.88 -1.31 -17.09
N ASN A 314 -21.51 -0.53 -16.18
CA ASN A 314 -22.39 -1.02 -15.13
C ASN A 314 -21.72 -1.97 -14.10
N MET A 315 -20.39 -2.06 -14.10
CA MET A 315 -19.65 -2.66 -13.00
C MET A 315 -19.64 -1.70 -11.82
N THR A 316 -19.74 -2.22 -10.60
CA THR A 316 -19.54 -1.44 -9.38
C THR A 316 -18.17 -1.74 -8.79
N VAL A 317 -17.51 -0.69 -8.30
CA VAL A 317 -16.20 -0.79 -7.62
C VAL A 317 -16.34 -0.12 -6.26
N SER A 318 -16.02 -0.84 -5.20
CA SER A 318 -15.93 -0.27 -3.87
C SER A 318 -14.54 0.27 -3.59
N VAL A 319 -14.43 1.35 -2.83
CA VAL A 319 -13.15 1.94 -2.40
C VAL A 319 -13.22 2.20 -0.91
N ALA A 320 -12.25 1.70 -0.16
CA ALA A 320 -12.14 1.91 1.27
C ALA A 320 -11.85 3.38 1.57
N GLY A 321 -12.90 4.16 1.80
CA GLY A 321 -12.76 5.59 2.07
C GLY A 321 -13.95 6.45 1.66
N LEU A 322 -13.81 7.78 1.88
CA LEU A 322 -14.77 8.79 1.47
C LEU A 322 -14.45 9.32 0.08
N PRO A 323 -15.45 9.65 -0.74
CA PRO A 323 -15.22 10.38 -1.99
C PRO A 323 -14.87 11.84 -1.69
N ASN A 324 -14.12 12.48 -2.58
CA ASN A 324 -13.68 13.88 -2.40
C ASN A 324 -14.84 14.84 -2.12
N SER A 325 -16.02 14.58 -2.71
CA SER A 325 -17.23 15.41 -2.54
C SER A 325 -17.78 15.40 -1.10
N GLN A 326 -17.49 14.37 -0.31
CA GLN A 326 -17.98 14.24 1.07
C GLN A 326 -16.92 14.62 2.12
N LEU A 327 -15.74 15.03 1.71
CA LEU A 327 -14.71 15.53 2.63
C LEU A 327 -15.17 16.83 3.30
N LYS A 328 -14.77 17.01 4.56
CA LYS A 328 -15.04 18.23 5.34
C LYS A 328 -14.01 19.33 5.04
N SER A 329 -14.03 20.42 5.78
CA SER A 329 -13.26 21.66 5.51
C SER A 329 -11.78 21.42 5.19
N ALA A 330 -11.03 20.68 6.02
CA ALA A 330 -9.60 20.42 5.79
C ALA A 330 -9.38 19.56 4.54
N GLY A 331 -10.24 18.56 4.30
CA GLY A 331 -10.16 17.74 3.11
C GLY A 331 -10.49 18.53 1.84
N LYS A 332 -11.50 19.39 1.86
CA LYS A 332 -11.83 20.29 0.73
C LYS A 332 -10.68 21.27 0.44
N ALA A 333 -10.07 21.82 1.48
CA ALA A 333 -8.90 22.69 1.34
C ALA A 333 -7.72 21.95 0.71
N PHE A 334 -7.44 20.72 1.16
CA PHE A 334 -6.43 19.86 0.54
C PHE A 334 -6.74 19.62 -0.94
N VAL A 335 -7.96 19.17 -1.29
CA VAL A 335 -8.35 18.90 -2.69
C VAL A 335 -8.14 20.13 -3.56
N SER A 336 -8.59 21.29 -3.12
CA SER A 336 -8.44 22.56 -3.85
C SER A 336 -6.96 22.94 -4.02
N GLY A 337 -6.19 22.94 -2.93
CA GLY A 337 -4.77 23.31 -2.95
C GLY A 337 -3.92 22.35 -3.78
N PHE A 338 -4.13 21.04 -3.62
CA PHE A 338 -3.46 20.01 -4.39
C PHE A 338 -3.80 20.11 -5.89
N THR A 339 -5.07 20.33 -6.24
CA THR A 339 -5.50 20.52 -7.64
C THR A 339 -4.81 21.73 -8.25
N LYS A 340 -4.75 22.86 -7.51
CA LYS A 340 -4.04 24.07 -7.96
C LYS A 340 -2.53 23.80 -8.18
N ALA A 341 -1.90 23.03 -7.29
CA ALA A 341 -0.47 22.75 -7.34
C ALA A 341 -0.09 21.73 -8.42
N THR A 342 -0.98 20.80 -8.78
CA THR A 342 -0.67 19.68 -9.68
C THR A 342 -1.42 19.69 -11.00
N GLY A 343 -2.43 20.55 -11.16
CA GLY A 343 -3.31 20.62 -12.32
C GLY A 343 -4.35 19.50 -12.39
N LYS A 344 -4.41 18.62 -11.39
CA LYS A 344 -5.33 17.46 -11.37
C LYS A 344 -5.97 17.28 -9.99
N SER A 345 -7.28 16.99 -9.97
CA SER A 345 -7.96 16.59 -8.74
C SER A 345 -7.32 15.31 -8.17
N PRO A 346 -7.15 15.19 -6.84
CA PRO A 346 -6.61 13.98 -6.24
C PRO A 346 -7.57 12.80 -6.41
N ASP A 347 -7.02 11.63 -6.72
CA ASP A 347 -7.72 10.37 -6.58
C ASP A 347 -8.01 10.09 -5.08
N PRO A 348 -9.00 9.26 -4.73
CA PRO A 348 -9.34 9.00 -3.33
C PRO A 348 -8.12 8.63 -2.48
N TYR A 349 -7.27 7.70 -2.92
CA TYR A 349 -6.08 7.29 -2.16
C TYR A 349 -4.99 8.36 -2.04
N SER A 350 -4.96 9.36 -2.93
CA SER A 350 -4.07 10.53 -2.76
C SER A 350 -4.46 11.39 -1.55
N VAL A 351 -5.77 11.46 -1.25
CA VAL A 351 -6.26 12.13 -0.05
C VAL A 351 -5.85 11.37 1.22
N TYR A 352 -5.88 10.04 1.17
CA TYR A 352 -5.41 9.18 2.25
C TYR A 352 -3.89 9.26 2.43
N ALA A 353 -3.12 9.32 1.34
CA ALA A 353 -1.68 9.52 1.39
C ALA A 353 -1.29 10.87 2.02
N ALA A 354 -2.06 11.94 1.73
CA ALA A 354 -1.90 13.22 2.39
C ALA A 354 -2.18 13.14 3.89
N GLN A 355 -3.25 12.47 4.31
CA GLN A 355 -3.53 12.27 5.74
C GLN A 355 -2.48 11.38 6.41
N ALA A 356 -1.93 10.38 5.73
CA ALA A 356 -0.84 9.56 6.26
C ALA A 356 0.42 10.41 6.52
N ALA A 357 0.72 11.37 5.64
CA ALA A 357 1.79 12.33 5.86
C ALA A 357 1.55 13.21 7.09
N GLU A 358 0.34 13.71 7.31
CA GLU A 358 -0.03 14.44 8.53
C GLU A 358 0.15 13.60 9.80
N VAL A 359 -0.24 12.34 9.74
CA VAL A 359 -0.10 11.40 10.88
C VAL A 359 1.36 11.16 11.21
N ILE A 360 2.21 10.88 10.20
CA ILE A 360 3.64 10.61 10.43
C ILE A 360 4.37 11.87 10.90
N ILE A 361 4.06 13.05 10.36
CA ILE A 361 4.59 14.34 10.81
C ILE A 361 4.26 14.56 12.27
N THR A 362 3.01 14.32 12.68
CA THR A 362 2.57 14.47 14.07
C THR A 362 3.28 13.48 14.99
N ALA A 363 3.41 12.21 14.56
CA ALA A 363 4.13 11.19 15.34
C ALA A 363 5.60 11.54 15.53
N ILE A 364 6.28 12.06 14.51
CA ILE A 364 7.67 12.53 14.60
C ILE A 364 7.75 13.74 15.55
N ALA A 365 6.88 14.74 15.38
CA ALA A 365 6.89 15.97 16.19
C ALA A 365 6.72 15.71 17.68
N THR A 366 5.93 14.70 18.07
CA THR A 366 5.65 14.32 19.46
C THR A 366 6.59 13.25 20.02
N SER A 367 7.51 12.74 19.17
CA SER A 367 8.50 11.73 19.55
C SER A 367 9.77 12.35 20.15
N ASN A 368 10.68 11.50 20.62
CA ASN A 368 12.04 11.91 20.97
C ASN A 368 13.03 11.84 19.78
N GLY A 369 12.55 11.59 18.56
CA GLY A 369 13.34 11.47 17.35
C GLY A 369 13.92 10.08 17.07
N SER A 370 13.63 9.07 17.91
CA SER A 370 14.01 7.69 17.64
C SER A 370 12.90 6.95 16.89
N ARG A 371 13.27 5.94 16.08
CA ARG A 371 12.34 5.05 15.36
C ARG A 371 11.28 4.45 16.27
N ALA A 372 11.72 3.85 17.38
CA ALA A 372 10.82 3.22 18.35
C ALA A 372 9.82 4.22 18.96
N SER A 373 10.26 5.45 19.23
CA SER A 373 9.37 6.50 19.75
C SER A 373 8.35 6.93 18.69
N VAL A 374 8.77 7.13 17.44
CA VAL A 374 7.86 7.45 16.33
C VAL A 374 6.82 6.33 16.15
N ALA A 375 7.25 5.07 16.09
CA ALA A 375 6.34 3.92 15.97
C ALA A 375 5.32 3.87 17.12
N ALA A 376 5.76 4.14 18.38
CA ALA A 376 4.86 4.19 19.53
C ALA A 376 3.85 5.35 19.46
N GLN A 377 4.23 6.50 18.91
CA GLN A 377 3.32 7.64 18.75
C GLN A 377 2.23 7.37 17.71
N LEU A 378 2.48 6.54 16.69
CA LEU A 378 1.46 6.17 15.69
C LEU A 378 0.23 5.53 16.34
N PHE A 379 0.41 4.69 17.37
CA PHE A 379 -0.69 4.04 18.10
C PHE A 379 -1.45 4.98 19.05
N LYS A 380 -0.93 6.20 19.27
CA LYS A 380 -1.60 7.26 20.02
C LYS A 380 -2.36 8.23 19.12
N THR A 381 -2.41 7.96 17.83
CA THR A 381 -3.04 8.84 16.83
C THR A 381 -4.51 9.09 17.16
N LYS A 382 -4.85 10.37 17.32
CA LYS A 382 -6.21 10.89 17.45
C LYS A 382 -6.29 12.13 16.59
N VAL A 383 -6.83 11.98 15.39
CA VAL A 383 -7.03 13.11 14.46
C VAL A 383 -8.37 13.75 14.75
N LYS A 384 -8.35 15.08 14.89
CA LYS A 384 -9.56 15.91 15.02
C LYS A 384 -9.63 16.88 13.85
N ASN A 385 -10.71 16.79 13.08
CA ASN A 385 -10.94 17.64 11.90
C ASN A 385 -9.80 17.64 10.87
N GLY A 386 -9.16 16.47 10.66
CA GLY A 386 -8.11 16.30 9.64
C GLY A 386 -8.66 16.25 8.23
N ILE A 387 -7.79 15.95 7.27
CA ILE A 387 -8.13 15.82 5.84
C ILE A 387 -9.26 14.81 5.64
N LEU A 388 -9.21 13.67 6.35
CA LEU A 388 -10.25 12.62 6.33
C LEU A 388 -11.35 12.83 7.39
N GLY A 389 -11.34 13.95 8.10
CA GLY A 389 -12.22 14.18 9.24
C GLY A 389 -11.61 13.74 10.56
N SER A 390 -12.43 13.25 11.50
CA SER A 390 -11.96 12.83 12.82
C SER A 390 -11.92 11.30 12.92
N PHE A 391 -10.81 10.76 13.40
CA PHE A 391 -10.62 9.33 13.65
C PHE A 391 -9.51 9.08 14.69
N SER A 392 -9.45 7.86 15.18
CA SER A 392 -8.37 7.38 16.05
C SER A 392 -7.86 6.03 15.54
N ILE A 393 -6.68 5.65 16.00
CA ILE A 393 -6.11 4.33 15.74
C ILE A 393 -6.30 3.48 17.01
N ASN A 394 -6.75 2.23 16.81
CA ASN A 394 -6.90 1.27 17.89
C ASN A 394 -5.58 0.54 18.21
N ALA A 395 -5.58 -0.32 19.22
CA ALA A 395 -4.39 -1.07 19.63
C ALA A 395 -3.87 -2.05 18.56
N ASN A 396 -4.71 -2.46 17.61
CA ASN A 396 -4.31 -3.31 16.51
C ASN A 396 -3.65 -2.54 15.36
N GLY A 397 -3.80 -1.21 15.31
CA GLY A 397 -3.33 -0.37 14.23
C GLY A 397 -4.41 -0.01 13.19
N ASP A 398 -5.68 -0.30 13.46
CA ASP A 398 -6.79 0.01 12.56
C ASP A 398 -7.43 1.35 12.91
N THR A 399 -7.95 2.02 11.86
CA THR A 399 -8.72 3.26 12.02
C THR A 399 -10.10 3.00 12.62
N SER A 400 -10.61 3.98 13.37
CA SER A 400 -12.00 3.98 13.85
C SER A 400 -13.03 4.44 12.80
N ALA A 401 -12.58 4.99 11.65
CA ALA A 401 -13.44 5.47 10.58
C ALA A 401 -13.40 4.50 9.39
N ASN A 402 -14.53 3.85 9.11
CA ASN A 402 -14.62 2.76 8.15
C ASN A 402 -15.69 3.00 7.05
N PRO A 403 -15.72 4.18 6.40
CA PRO A 403 -16.59 4.40 5.25
C PRO A 403 -16.07 3.63 4.04
N VAL A 404 -16.99 3.13 3.21
CA VAL A 404 -16.69 2.50 1.93
C VAL A 404 -17.53 3.19 0.86
N THR A 405 -16.88 3.76 -0.14
CA THR A 405 -17.54 4.42 -1.27
C THR A 405 -17.77 3.41 -2.38
N ILE A 406 -18.98 3.37 -2.88
CA ILE A 406 -19.35 2.58 -4.06
C ILE A 406 -19.38 3.49 -5.26
N TYR A 407 -18.60 3.14 -6.28
CA TYR A 407 -18.63 3.75 -7.59
C TYR A 407 -19.33 2.82 -8.59
N VAL A 408 -19.90 3.39 -9.64
CA VAL A 408 -20.40 2.68 -10.81
C VAL A 408 -19.75 3.24 -12.07
N ILE A 409 -19.37 2.37 -12.99
CA ILE A 409 -18.79 2.75 -14.28
C ILE A 409 -19.94 2.96 -15.28
N LYS A 410 -20.05 4.17 -15.85
CA LYS A 410 -21.03 4.52 -16.87
C LYS A 410 -20.37 5.31 -17.99
N GLY A 411 -20.50 4.85 -19.23
CA GLY A 411 -19.92 5.53 -20.40
C GLY A 411 -18.41 5.77 -20.26
N GLY A 412 -17.68 4.82 -19.67
CA GLY A 412 -16.23 4.91 -19.45
C GLY A 412 -15.81 5.84 -18.32
N LYS A 413 -16.73 6.32 -17.48
CA LYS A 413 -16.45 7.21 -16.35
C LYS A 413 -16.97 6.60 -15.05
N SER A 414 -16.27 6.84 -13.95
CA SER A 414 -16.73 6.48 -12.62
C SER A 414 -17.68 7.56 -12.08
N THR A 415 -18.75 7.12 -11.42
CA THR A 415 -19.70 7.99 -10.72
C THR A 415 -19.93 7.42 -9.33
N THR A 416 -19.89 8.27 -8.29
CA THR A 416 -20.22 7.86 -6.93
C THR A 416 -21.69 7.45 -6.85
N LEU A 417 -21.95 6.21 -6.43
CA LEU A 417 -23.31 5.70 -6.23
C LEU A 417 -23.78 5.97 -4.79
N LYS A 418 -23.00 5.60 -3.80
CA LYS A 418 -23.29 5.81 -2.37
C LYS A 418 -22.05 5.54 -1.51
N VAL A 419 -22.11 5.97 -0.26
CA VAL A 419 -21.17 5.57 0.80
C VAL A 419 -21.89 4.63 1.76
N ILE A 420 -21.23 3.54 2.14
CA ILE A 420 -21.73 2.56 3.11
C ILE A 420 -20.77 2.54 4.29
N VAL A 421 -21.32 2.61 5.50
CA VAL A 421 -20.61 2.32 6.75
C VAL A 421 -21.26 1.07 7.33
N PRO A 422 -20.67 -0.11 7.18
CA PRO A 422 -21.28 -1.34 7.65
C PRO A 422 -21.39 -1.37 9.18
N PRO A 423 -22.44 -1.98 9.74
CA PRO A 423 -22.53 -2.18 11.17
C PRO A 423 -21.47 -3.19 11.63
N VAL A 424 -20.89 -2.96 12.81
CA VAL A 424 -19.83 -3.80 13.38
C VAL A 424 -20.27 -5.26 13.55
N SER A 425 -21.55 -5.49 13.82
CA SER A 425 -22.13 -6.84 13.93
C SER A 425 -22.03 -7.67 12.63
N LEU A 426 -21.95 -7.02 11.47
CA LEU A 426 -21.77 -7.70 10.19
C LEU A 426 -20.28 -8.01 9.91
N VAL A 427 -19.39 -7.18 10.44
CA VAL A 427 -17.94 -7.25 10.24
C VAL A 427 -17.32 -8.33 11.14
N ARG A 428 -17.55 -8.26 12.44
CA ARG A 428 -16.97 -9.21 13.39
C ARG A 428 -17.58 -10.60 13.25
N THR A 429 -16.74 -11.62 13.26
CA THR A 429 -17.16 -12.98 13.59
C THR A 429 -17.60 -12.97 15.06
N ALA A 430 -18.80 -13.51 15.33
CA ALA A 430 -19.29 -13.70 16.69
C ALA A 430 -18.35 -14.62 17.47
#